data_5395439df818d95f8e4f30e9fbacf2e5
#
_entry.id   5395439df818d95f8e4f30e9fbacf2e5
#
_cell.length_a   1.000
_cell.length_b   1.000
_cell.length_c   1.000
_cell.angle_alpha   90.00
_cell.angle_beta   90.00
_cell.angle_gamma   90.00
#
_symmetry.space_group_name_H-M   'P 1'
#
loop_
_entity.id
_entity.type
_entity.pdbx_description
1 polymer ?
#
loop_
_entity_poly.entity_id
_entity_poly.type
_entity_poly.pdbx_seq_one_letter_code
_entity_poly.pdbx_strand_id
1 'polypeptide(L)'
;MRRFGVLSVALLTGLVAVLVVGVVGGQSASKAITPSPQYTAAQLGAPAGDDWLMHMGNIKGWRYSSLNQINKTNVSTLKQAWKINLGYCVTKDAACGSLEANAVVANGVYYFQAPLGQVYALDGATGAKLWTWTPTYDAGFNIGTGGRKPGVAIGGGLVFAGMGDGKLVALDQTSGTVVWSTEVTPWRKGGKIASAPIYVNGMVLTGDAAGDNGGNSATMQAFAASNGRRLWSWSMIPQAGAPGSKTWSANSIGYTNSLLYGGGSLWESPIIDTKRNLAIFGTGNPEPWNSRGPGDNLYTDSIVALNLYTGQLVWYYQTTHHDLWDSDLPNNGVNFEGKWKVPVKAKVTVKVRVKVKGKFKTVRKTKTVTRNVLKTRPATAFVNKYGWTFVLDRETGKPLLPIKEVKVPQSSAPDVNSWPTQPVPQVDFVTDDPIATDGTGRNCTDGNRTQTNF
;
A
#
# COMPACT_ATOMS: atom_id res chain seq x y z
N MET A 1 -109.32 36.61 15.48
CA MET A 1 -108.48 35.89 16.51
C MET A 1 -108.23 34.48 16.09
N ARG A 2 -107.10 34.18 15.53
CA ARG A 2 -106.60 32.83 15.36
C ARG A 2 -105.07 32.94 15.24
N ARG A 3 -104.39 32.31 16.15
CA ARG A 3 -102.95 32.27 16.24
C ARG A 3 -102.45 31.19 15.26
N PHE A 4 -101.50 31.50 14.42
CA PHE A 4 -100.76 30.53 13.62
C PHE A 4 -99.40 30.37 14.26
N GLY A 5 -99.11 29.12 14.61
CA GLY A 5 -97.78 28.70 15.12
C GLY A 5 -96.84 28.49 13.95
N VAL A 6 -95.66 29.00 14.08
CA VAL A 6 -94.57 28.81 13.13
C VAL A 6 -93.75 27.61 13.62
N LEU A 7 -93.60 26.53 12.80
CA LEU A 7 -92.75 25.43 13.01
C LEU A 7 -91.30 25.78 12.48
N SER A 8 -90.34 25.86 13.36
CA SER A 8 -88.96 26.07 12.97
C SER A 8 -88.33 24.74 12.73
N VAL A 9 -87.92 24.48 11.47
CA VAL A 9 -87.08 23.29 11.08
C VAL A 9 -85.60 23.69 11.23
N ALA A 10 -84.92 23.06 12.20
CA ALA A 10 -83.47 23.22 12.35
C ALA A 10 -82.75 22.30 11.36
N LEU A 11 -82.07 22.85 10.37
CA LEU A 11 -81.12 22.12 9.51
C LEU A 11 -79.81 21.92 10.30
N LEU A 12 -79.50 20.69 10.62
CA LEU A 12 -78.16 20.27 11.08
C LEU A 12 -77.22 20.15 9.87
N THR A 13 -76.36 21.12 9.64
CA THR A 13 -75.20 20.99 8.72
C THR A 13 -74.05 20.31 9.43
N GLY A 14 -73.87 19.04 9.15
CA GLY A 14 -72.75 18.29 9.60
C GLY A 14 -71.44 18.74 8.87
N LEU A 15 -70.55 19.39 9.58
CA LEU A 15 -69.16 19.67 9.09
C LEU A 15 -68.36 18.41 9.14
N VAL A 16 -68.09 17.77 7.99
CA VAL A 16 -67.09 16.69 7.86
C VAL A 16 -65.71 17.35 7.78
N ALA A 17 -64.97 17.40 8.88
CA ALA A 17 -63.57 17.78 8.88
C ALA A 17 -62.74 16.64 8.28
N VAL A 18 -62.32 16.78 7.02
CA VAL A 18 -61.31 15.90 6.42
C VAL A 18 -59.94 16.26 7.01
N LEU A 19 -59.47 15.50 7.94
CA LEU A 19 -58.06 15.54 8.41
C LEU A 19 -57.17 15.04 7.26
N VAL A 20 -56.62 15.96 6.46
CA VAL A 20 -55.49 15.66 5.60
C VAL A 20 -54.24 15.50 6.48
N VAL A 21 -53.93 14.26 6.85
CA VAL A 21 -52.64 13.92 7.45
C VAL A 21 -51.64 14.07 6.32
N GLY A 22 -51.01 15.25 6.20
CA GLY A 22 -49.83 15.45 5.38
C GLY A 22 -48.72 14.61 5.94
N VAL A 23 -48.38 13.52 5.24
CA VAL A 23 -47.12 12.80 5.45
C VAL A 23 -46.01 13.79 5.06
N VAL A 24 -45.53 14.56 6.01
CA VAL A 24 -44.27 15.29 5.89
C VAL A 24 -43.20 14.21 5.81
N GLY A 25 -42.84 13.85 4.59
CA GLY A 25 -41.65 13.08 4.33
C GLY A 25 -40.46 13.85 4.93
N GLY A 26 -40.06 13.48 6.14
CA GLY A 26 -38.86 14.02 6.76
C GLY A 26 -37.69 13.72 5.83
N GLN A 27 -37.24 14.72 5.06
CA GLN A 27 -35.91 14.66 4.50
C GLN A 27 -34.98 14.48 5.68
N SER A 28 -34.43 13.27 5.84
CA SER A 28 -33.35 13.01 6.77
C SER A 28 -32.27 14.03 6.45
N ALA A 29 -31.97 14.93 7.39
CA ALA A 29 -30.92 15.92 7.20
C ALA A 29 -29.64 15.13 6.77
N SER A 30 -29.03 15.55 5.66
CA SER A 30 -27.79 14.92 5.20
C SER A 30 -26.75 15.03 6.31
N LYS A 31 -26.04 13.94 6.60
CA LYS A 31 -24.99 13.92 7.61
C LYS A 31 -23.97 15.01 7.31
N ALA A 32 -23.71 15.90 8.27
CA ALA A 32 -22.65 16.87 8.16
C ALA A 32 -21.28 16.16 8.30
N ILE A 33 -20.35 16.51 7.43
CA ILE A 33 -18.97 15.99 7.49
C ILE A 33 -18.17 16.83 8.47
N THR A 34 -17.60 16.18 9.50
CA THR A 34 -16.60 16.78 10.38
C THR A 34 -15.22 16.61 9.73
N PRO A 35 -14.51 17.72 9.42
CA PRO A 35 -13.17 17.62 8.82
C PRO A 35 -12.19 16.87 9.72
N SER A 36 -11.36 16.05 9.12
CA SER A 36 -10.30 15.35 9.81
C SER A 36 -9.24 16.32 10.33
N PRO A 37 -8.76 16.14 11.57
CA PRO A 37 -7.66 16.95 12.09
C PRO A 37 -6.33 16.62 11.36
N GLN A 38 -5.29 17.36 11.70
CA GLN A 38 -3.93 16.92 11.43
C GLN A 38 -3.61 15.76 12.39
N TYR A 39 -3.85 14.54 11.92
CA TYR A 39 -3.62 13.35 12.74
C TYR A 39 -2.17 13.25 13.22
N THR A 40 -1.99 12.95 14.49
CA THR A 40 -0.69 12.63 15.07
C THR A 40 -0.22 11.24 14.63
N ALA A 41 1.09 11.03 14.68
CA ALA A 41 1.68 9.70 14.45
C ALA A 41 1.13 8.62 15.37
N ALA A 42 0.77 8.97 16.61
CA ALA A 42 0.16 8.06 17.57
C ALA A 42 -1.24 7.62 17.14
N GLN A 43 -2.09 8.56 16.69
CA GLN A 43 -3.42 8.26 16.16
C GLN A 43 -3.35 7.37 14.91
N LEU A 44 -2.48 7.72 13.94
CA LEU A 44 -2.29 6.93 12.72
C LEU A 44 -1.64 5.56 12.96
N GLY A 45 -0.91 5.39 14.06
CA GLY A 45 -0.23 4.16 14.43
C GLY A 45 -1.01 3.25 15.40
N ALA A 46 -2.18 3.69 15.89
CA ALA A 46 -3.07 2.91 16.73
C ALA A 46 -3.77 1.80 15.94
N PRO A 47 -4.22 0.71 16.59
CA PRO A 47 -5.17 -0.21 15.96
C PRO A 47 -6.43 0.53 15.53
N ALA A 48 -7.00 0.17 14.37
CA ALA A 48 -8.25 0.75 13.93
C ALA A 48 -9.40 0.36 14.89
N GLY A 49 -10.21 1.35 15.27
CA GLY A 49 -11.41 1.20 16.09
C GLY A 49 -12.64 1.59 15.27
N ASP A 50 -13.41 2.56 15.77
CA ASP A 50 -14.59 3.10 15.07
C ASP A 50 -14.23 3.76 13.74
N ASP A 51 -13.02 4.32 13.66
CA ASP A 51 -12.44 4.86 12.44
C ASP A 51 -11.45 3.88 11.79
N TRP A 52 -11.35 3.98 10.44
CA TRP A 52 -10.38 3.28 9.61
C TRP A 52 -9.62 4.30 8.78
N LEU A 53 -8.62 4.97 9.40
CA LEU A 53 -8.04 6.23 8.91
C LEU A 53 -7.13 6.09 7.69
N MET A 54 -6.82 4.87 7.24
CA MET A 54 -6.10 4.63 5.99
C MET A 54 -6.41 3.23 5.44
N HIS A 55 -6.17 3.03 4.16
CA HIS A 55 -6.55 1.81 3.43
C HIS A 55 -5.98 0.51 4.03
N MET A 56 -4.87 0.55 4.76
CA MET A 56 -4.27 -0.60 5.47
C MET A 56 -4.53 -0.60 6.98
N GLY A 57 -5.50 0.16 7.48
CA GLY A 57 -5.91 0.25 8.88
C GLY A 57 -5.07 1.24 9.68
N ASN A 58 -3.75 1.12 9.64
CA ASN A 58 -2.83 2.06 10.28
C ASN A 58 -1.50 2.16 9.53
N ILE A 59 -0.65 3.14 9.90
CA ILE A 59 0.66 3.36 9.25
C ILE A 59 1.66 2.21 9.38
N LYS A 60 1.37 1.20 10.19
CA LYS A 60 2.21 0.00 10.36
C LYS A 60 1.79 -1.15 9.45
N GLY A 61 0.70 -1.01 8.71
CA GLY A 61 0.17 -2.03 7.80
C GLY A 61 -0.57 -3.18 8.49
N TRP A 62 -1.13 -2.96 9.68
CA TRP A 62 -1.67 -4.07 10.49
C TRP A 62 -2.98 -4.66 9.97
N ARG A 63 -3.78 -3.92 9.20
CA ARG A 63 -5.10 -4.36 8.71
C ARG A 63 -5.95 -5.06 9.80
N TYR A 64 -5.83 -4.60 11.02
CA TYR A 64 -6.48 -5.14 12.20
C TYR A 64 -7.46 -4.12 12.78
N SER A 65 -8.68 -4.56 13.06
CA SER A 65 -9.67 -3.79 13.82
C SER A 65 -9.80 -4.35 15.24
N SER A 66 -9.89 -3.46 16.23
CA SER A 66 -10.19 -3.83 17.61
C SER A 66 -11.69 -4.04 17.87
N LEU A 67 -12.55 -3.80 16.88
CA LEU A 67 -13.98 -4.01 16.98
C LEU A 67 -14.31 -5.50 17.15
N ASN A 68 -15.31 -5.80 17.99
CA ASN A 68 -15.73 -7.17 18.33
C ASN A 68 -17.24 -7.42 18.20
N GLN A 69 -17.98 -6.44 17.64
CA GLN A 69 -19.42 -6.55 17.41
C GLN A 69 -19.75 -7.72 16.47
N ILE A 70 -18.88 -7.98 15.47
CA ILE A 70 -18.98 -9.15 14.60
C ILE A 70 -18.00 -10.20 15.11
N ASN A 71 -18.52 -11.39 15.40
CA ASN A 71 -17.74 -12.50 15.96
C ASN A 71 -18.31 -13.85 15.52
N LYS A 72 -17.70 -14.95 15.96
CA LYS A 72 -18.08 -16.32 15.57
C LYS A 72 -19.53 -16.68 15.85
N THR A 73 -20.18 -16.03 16.84
CA THR A 73 -21.55 -16.36 17.25
C THR A 73 -22.62 -15.65 16.43
N ASN A 74 -22.28 -14.53 15.78
CA ASN A 74 -23.26 -13.71 15.06
C ASN A 74 -22.91 -13.45 13.59
N VAL A 75 -21.73 -13.85 13.11
CA VAL A 75 -21.32 -13.61 11.70
C VAL A 75 -22.30 -14.20 10.70
N SER A 76 -22.96 -15.32 11.00
CA SER A 76 -23.98 -15.94 10.15
C SER A 76 -25.28 -15.15 10.05
N THR A 77 -25.51 -14.19 10.95
CA THR A 77 -26.71 -13.34 10.96
C THR A 77 -26.53 -12.00 10.26
N LEU A 78 -25.35 -11.75 9.69
CA LEU A 78 -25.07 -10.51 8.97
C LEU A 78 -26.02 -10.33 7.79
N LYS A 79 -26.54 -9.11 7.66
CA LYS A 79 -27.38 -8.68 6.55
C LYS A 79 -26.79 -7.46 5.88
N GLN A 80 -27.02 -7.32 4.58
CA GLN A 80 -26.64 -6.13 3.83
C GLN A 80 -27.38 -4.89 4.39
N ALA A 81 -26.64 -3.91 4.90
CA ALA A 81 -27.24 -2.67 5.38
C ALA A 81 -27.63 -1.74 4.22
N TRP A 82 -26.77 -1.61 3.22
CA TRP A 82 -27.01 -0.80 2.02
C TRP A 82 -26.19 -1.29 0.84
N LYS A 83 -26.54 -0.82 -0.34
CA LYS A 83 -25.83 -1.09 -1.61
C LYS A 83 -25.86 0.19 -2.45
N ILE A 84 -24.73 0.51 -3.07
CA ILE A 84 -24.62 1.62 -4.01
C ILE A 84 -24.24 1.11 -5.40
N ASN A 85 -24.92 1.64 -6.43
CA ASN A 85 -24.49 1.45 -7.81
C ASN A 85 -23.65 2.65 -8.24
N LEU A 86 -22.40 2.39 -8.62
CA LEU A 86 -21.46 3.44 -9.04
C LEU A 86 -21.69 3.91 -10.49
N GLY A 87 -22.43 3.14 -11.30
CA GLY A 87 -22.90 3.55 -12.62
C GLY A 87 -21.84 3.61 -13.73
N TYR A 88 -20.64 3.08 -13.52
CA TYR A 88 -19.54 3.19 -14.50
C TYR A 88 -19.34 1.96 -15.40
N CYS A 89 -20.10 0.90 -15.18
CA CYS A 89 -20.03 -0.33 -15.99
C CYS A 89 -21.38 -0.56 -16.70
N VAL A 90 -21.72 0.27 -17.64
CA VAL A 90 -23.04 0.22 -18.32
C VAL A 90 -23.02 -0.62 -19.57
N THR A 91 -21.86 -0.96 -20.15
CA THR A 91 -21.74 -1.75 -21.38
C THR A 91 -20.71 -2.85 -21.22
N LYS A 92 -20.91 -3.97 -21.94
CA LYS A 92 -19.95 -5.11 -21.96
C LYS A 92 -18.57 -4.74 -22.50
N ASP A 93 -18.49 -3.68 -23.28
CA ASP A 93 -17.28 -3.25 -23.99
C ASP A 93 -16.54 -2.09 -23.29
N ALA A 94 -17.09 -1.55 -22.20
CA ALA A 94 -16.39 -0.56 -21.42
C ALA A 94 -15.33 -1.25 -20.53
N ALA A 95 -14.11 -0.81 -20.60
CA ALA A 95 -13.06 -1.19 -19.66
C ALA A 95 -13.45 -0.70 -18.27
N CYS A 96 -14.18 -1.53 -17.55
CA CYS A 96 -14.78 -1.17 -16.27
C CYS A 96 -13.79 -1.03 -15.14
N GLY A 97 -12.57 -1.50 -15.29
CA GLY A 97 -11.58 -1.56 -14.22
C GLY A 97 -12.05 -2.34 -12.99
N SER A 98 -11.13 -2.91 -12.24
CA SER A 98 -11.44 -3.56 -10.97
C SER A 98 -11.68 -2.51 -9.88
N LEU A 99 -12.67 -2.72 -9.01
CA LEU A 99 -12.81 -1.95 -7.77
C LEU A 99 -11.84 -2.56 -6.73
N GLU A 100 -10.65 -2.01 -6.65
CA GLU A 100 -9.58 -2.48 -5.75
C GLU A 100 -9.41 -1.59 -4.52
N ALA A 101 -10.24 -0.54 -4.42
CA ALA A 101 -10.13 0.45 -3.36
C ALA A 101 -10.52 -0.13 -2.00
N ASN A 102 -9.65 0.04 -1.03
CA ASN A 102 -10.00 -0.04 0.37
C ASN A 102 -10.51 1.34 0.82
N ALA A 103 -11.68 1.37 1.44
CA ALA A 103 -12.22 2.62 1.93
C ALA A 103 -11.46 3.12 3.17
N VAL A 104 -11.48 4.43 3.33
CA VAL A 104 -11.09 5.11 4.56
C VAL A 104 -12.37 5.57 5.26
N VAL A 105 -12.45 5.36 6.57
CA VAL A 105 -13.62 5.73 7.37
C VAL A 105 -13.19 6.69 8.48
N ALA A 106 -13.82 7.85 8.53
CA ALA A 106 -13.61 8.83 9.59
C ALA A 106 -14.93 9.47 9.99
N ASN A 107 -15.22 9.49 11.30
CA ASN A 107 -16.45 10.06 11.85
C ASN A 107 -17.72 9.49 11.20
N GLY A 108 -17.69 8.19 10.85
CA GLY A 108 -18.79 7.48 10.18
C GLY A 108 -19.04 7.90 8.74
N VAL A 109 -18.12 8.57 8.09
CA VAL A 109 -18.12 8.86 6.65
C VAL A 109 -17.13 7.94 5.94
N TYR A 110 -17.59 7.37 4.84
CA TYR A 110 -16.88 6.42 4.00
C TYR A 110 -16.29 7.16 2.80
N TYR A 111 -14.96 7.15 2.66
CA TYR A 111 -14.25 7.73 1.52
C TYR A 111 -13.59 6.64 0.70
N PHE A 112 -13.82 6.61 -0.60
CA PHE A 112 -13.16 5.68 -1.50
C PHE A 112 -13.04 6.23 -2.91
N GLN A 113 -12.14 5.64 -3.70
CA GLN A 113 -11.93 5.96 -5.10
C GLN A 113 -12.46 4.84 -5.99
N ALA A 114 -13.27 5.19 -6.98
CA ALA A 114 -13.77 4.24 -7.99
C ALA A 114 -12.73 4.04 -9.12
N PRO A 115 -12.84 2.97 -9.91
CA PRO A 115 -11.86 2.62 -10.95
C PRO A 115 -11.57 3.70 -11.99
N LEU A 116 -12.57 4.51 -12.33
CA LEU A 116 -12.39 5.62 -13.28
C LEU A 116 -11.91 6.92 -12.59
N GLY A 117 -11.50 6.83 -11.33
CA GLY A 117 -10.92 7.94 -10.59
C GLY A 117 -11.90 8.79 -9.79
N GLN A 118 -13.23 8.55 -9.90
CA GLN A 118 -14.20 9.28 -9.06
C GLN A 118 -13.91 9.04 -7.58
N VAL A 119 -14.07 10.08 -6.77
CA VAL A 119 -13.97 9.98 -5.31
C VAL A 119 -15.34 10.22 -4.70
N TYR A 120 -15.72 9.38 -3.77
CA TYR A 120 -17.01 9.40 -3.09
C TYR A 120 -16.83 9.64 -1.59
N ALA A 121 -17.74 10.44 -1.02
CA ALA A 121 -18.01 10.46 0.41
C ALA A 121 -19.43 9.97 0.64
N LEU A 122 -19.58 8.93 1.44
CA LEU A 122 -20.86 8.31 1.76
C LEU A 122 -21.11 8.34 3.26
N ASP A 123 -22.34 8.50 3.66
CA ASP A 123 -22.77 8.19 5.02
C ASP A 123 -22.60 6.70 5.26
N GLY A 124 -21.76 6.32 6.23
CA GLY A 124 -21.45 4.91 6.51
C GLY A 124 -22.63 4.10 7.03
N ALA A 125 -23.62 4.74 7.64
CA ALA A 125 -24.81 4.06 8.17
C ALA A 125 -25.86 3.76 7.10
N THR A 126 -26.02 4.67 6.12
CA THR A 126 -27.12 4.63 5.15
C THR A 126 -26.67 4.38 3.72
N GLY A 127 -25.39 4.57 3.41
CA GLY A 127 -24.85 4.56 2.05
C GLY A 127 -25.24 5.79 1.22
N ALA A 128 -25.88 6.80 1.81
CA ALA A 128 -26.26 8.03 1.12
C ALA A 128 -25.02 8.77 0.63
N LYS A 129 -25.04 9.27 -0.61
CA LYS A 129 -23.97 10.10 -1.15
C LYS A 129 -23.99 11.48 -0.50
N LEU A 130 -22.93 11.84 0.19
CA LEU A 130 -22.72 13.18 0.74
C LEU A 130 -22.16 14.10 -0.33
N TRP A 131 -21.16 13.63 -1.07
CA TRP A 131 -20.65 14.25 -2.30
C TRP A 131 -19.96 13.21 -3.19
N THR A 132 -19.77 13.58 -4.44
CA THR A 132 -18.98 12.84 -5.43
C THR A 132 -18.17 13.83 -6.24
N TRP A 133 -16.87 13.58 -6.36
CA TRP A 133 -16.02 14.30 -7.29
C TRP A 133 -15.69 13.39 -8.48
N THR A 134 -15.82 13.93 -9.70
CA THR A 134 -15.49 13.26 -10.94
C THR A 134 -14.32 13.97 -11.60
N PRO A 135 -13.20 13.26 -11.89
CA PRO A 135 -12.05 13.88 -12.52
C PRO A 135 -12.34 14.29 -13.97
N THR A 136 -11.70 15.36 -14.40
CA THR A 136 -11.54 15.70 -15.81
C THR A 136 -10.12 15.34 -16.22
N TYR A 137 -10.00 14.49 -17.21
CA TYR A 137 -8.70 14.05 -17.74
C TYR A 137 -8.27 14.87 -18.95
N ASP A 138 -6.96 14.94 -19.20
CA ASP A 138 -6.41 15.59 -20.39
C ASP A 138 -6.92 14.92 -21.67
N ALA A 139 -7.05 15.70 -22.73
CA ALA A 139 -7.42 15.19 -24.05
C ALA A 139 -6.42 14.11 -24.51
N GLY A 140 -6.94 12.95 -24.96
CA GLY A 140 -6.18 11.80 -25.38
C GLY A 140 -5.76 10.85 -24.27
N PHE A 141 -6.05 11.14 -22.99
CA PHE A 141 -5.86 10.16 -21.93
C PHE A 141 -6.91 9.05 -22.03
N ASN A 142 -6.46 7.79 -22.13
CA ASN A 142 -7.36 6.65 -22.10
C ASN A 142 -7.56 6.18 -20.66
N ILE A 143 -8.71 6.46 -20.10
CA ILE A 143 -9.07 6.12 -18.72
C ILE A 143 -9.02 4.61 -18.44
N GLY A 144 -9.27 3.77 -19.44
CA GLY A 144 -9.18 2.31 -19.32
C GLY A 144 -7.77 1.80 -19.02
N THR A 145 -6.74 2.60 -19.33
CA THR A 145 -5.33 2.29 -19.01
C THR A 145 -4.86 2.92 -17.69
N GLY A 146 -5.72 3.62 -16.99
CA GLY A 146 -5.38 4.39 -15.78
C GLY A 146 -4.94 3.57 -14.57
N GLY A 147 -4.94 2.24 -14.68
CA GLY A 147 -4.42 1.33 -13.65
C GLY A 147 -5.30 1.23 -12.41
N ARG A 148 -4.76 0.58 -11.41
CA ARG A 148 -5.38 0.34 -10.10
C ARG A 148 -5.67 1.65 -9.36
N LYS A 149 -6.75 1.64 -8.57
CA LYS A 149 -7.14 2.76 -7.70
C LYS A 149 -7.36 2.23 -6.28
N PRO A 150 -6.29 1.95 -5.53
CA PRO A 150 -6.40 1.22 -4.26
C PRO A 150 -7.00 2.04 -3.11
N GLY A 151 -7.17 3.35 -3.27
CA GLY A 151 -7.86 4.14 -2.26
C GLY A 151 -7.39 5.58 -2.14
N VAL A 152 -7.86 6.22 -1.08
CA VAL A 152 -7.57 7.62 -0.74
C VAL A 152 -6.85 7.72 0.60
N ALA A 153 -6.27 8.89 0.89
CA ALA A 153 -5.84 9.29 2.22
C ALA A 153 -6.65 10.48 2.71
N ILE A 154 -6.71 10.65 4.04
CA ILE A 154 -7.38 11.82 4.67
C ILE A 154 -6.48 12.44 5.74
N GLY A 155 -6.63 13.74 5.95
CA GLY A 155 -5.98 14.48 7.03
C GLY A 155 -5.97 15.97 6.79
N GLY A 156 -6.04 16.75 7.87
CA GLY A 156 -6.02 18.21 7.79
C GLY A 156 -7.21 18.81 7.00
N GLY A 157 -8.39 18.17 7.06
CA GLY A 157 -9.58 18.59 6.34
C GLY A 157 -9.59 18.27 4.84
N LEU A 158 -8.66 17.44 4.36
CA LEU A 158 -8.51 17.10 2.95
C LEU A 158 -8.63 15.60 2.70
N VAL A 159 -9.07 15.24 1.48
CA VAL A 159 -9.02 13.90 0.90
C VAL A 159 -8.04 13.91 -0.26
N PHE A 160 -7.08 12.99 -0.26
CA PHE A 160 -6.03 12.89 -1.27
C PHE A 160 -6.25 11.65 -2.14
N ALA A 161 -6.20 11.81 -3.45
CA ALA A 161 -6.40 10.74 -4.41
C ALA A 161 -5.30 10.74 -5.49
N GLY A 162 -4.72 9.56 -5.75
CA GLY A 162 -3.80 9.35 -6.87
C GLY A 162 -4.59 9.06 -8.15
N MET A 163 -4.20 9.70 -9.25
CA MET A 163 -4.94 9.62 -10.51
C MET A 163 -4.21 8.80 -11.56
N GLY A 164 -4.97 8.19 -12.46
CA GLY A 164 -4.43 7.41 -13.57
C GLY A 164 -3.60 8.22 -14.56
N ASP A 165 -3.85 9.52 -14.67
CA ASP A 165 -3.06 10.45 -15.47
C ASP A 165 -1.84 11.02 -14.73
N GLY A 166 -1.43 10.37 -13.63
CA GLY A 166 -0.22 10.71 -12.89
C GLY A 166 -0.34 11.92 -11.98
N LYS A 167 -1.53 12.45 -11.73
CA LYS A 167 -1.76 13.58 -10.83
C LYS A 167 -2.10 13.10 -9.41
N LEU A 168 -1.64 13.81 -8.40
CA LEU A 168 -2.11 13.74 -7.03
C LEU A 168 -3.05 14.93 -6.80
N VAL A 169 -4.28 14.64 -6.38
CA VAL A 169 -5.33 15.64 -6.17
C VAL A 169 -5.71 15.70 -4.69
N ALA A 170 -5.89 16.90 -4.15
CA ALA A 170 -6.48 17.12 -2.84
C ALA A 170 -7.86 17.76 -2.99
N LEU A 171 -8.83 17.15 -2.33
CA LEU A 171 -10.22 17.61 -2.29
C LEU A 171 -10.52 18.12 -0.88
N ASP A 172 -11.30 19.19 -0.78
CA ASP A 172 -11.89 19.59 0.50
C ASP A 172 -12.78 18.46 1.02
N GLN A 173 -12.57 18.05 2.26
CA GLN A 173 -13.22 16.87 2.81
C GLN A 173 -14.73 17.04 2.97
N THR A 174 -15.23 18.27 3.14
CA THR A 174 -16.64 18.58 3.38
C THR A 174 -17.45 18.71 2.09
N SER A 175 -16.83 19.26 1.05
CA SER A 175 -17.52 19.61 -0.21
C SER A 175 -17.12 18.75 -1.41
N GLY A 176 -15.97 18.07 -1.35
CA GLY A 176 -15.40 17.35 -2.50
C GLY A 176 -14.82 18.27 -3.57
N THR A 177 -14.67 19.58 -3.32
CA THR A 177 -14.08 20.51 -4.29
C THR A 177 -12.55 20.39 -4.32
N VAL A 178 -11.96 20.58 -5.51
CA VAL A 178 -10.50 20.52 -5.66
C VAL A 178 -9.86 21.72 -4.95
N VAL A 179 -8.94 21.43 -4.03
CA VAL A 179 -8.11 22.45 -3.36
C VAL A 179 -6.79 22.65 -4.11
N TRP A 180 -6.16 21.57 -4.52
CA TRP A 180 -4.97 21.60 -5.37
C TRP A 180 -4.82 20.28 -6.17
N SER A 181 -4.07 20.36 -7.26
CA SER A 181 -3.66 19.22 -8.08
C SER A 181 -2.21 19.39 -8.51
N THR A 182 -1.41 18.33 -8.40
CA THR A 182 0.03 18.34 -8.72
C THR A 182 0.37 17.14 -9.58
N GLU A 183 1.13 17.34 -10.66
CA GLU A 183 1.68 16.26 -11.45
C GLU A 183 2.81 15.57 -10.67
N VAL A 184 2.66 14.26 -10.46
CA VAL A 184 3.65 13.37 -9.84
C VAL A 184 4.51 12.74 -10.93
N THR A 185 3.89 12.31 -12.01
CA THR A 185 4.53 11.61 -13.14
C THR A 185 3.77 11.91 -14.43
N PRO A 186 4.46 12.08 -15.57
CA PRO A 186 3.81 12.40 -16.84
C PRO A 186 3.16 11.14 -17.45
N TRP A 187 1.85 11.12 -17.58
CA TRP A 187 1.10 10.00 -18.16
C TRP A 187 1.48 9.70 -19.61
N ARG A 188 1.88 10.73 -20.40
CA ARG A 188 2.34 10.56 -21.79
C ARG A 188 3.62 9.72 -21.91
N LYS A 189 4.33 9.52 -20.81
CA LYS A 189 5.48 8.62 -20.70
C LYS A 189 5.15 7.31 -19.97
N GLY A 190 3.88 6.93 -19.90
CA GLY A 190 3.43 5.72 -19.21
C GLY A 190 3.26 5.85 -17.70
N GLY A 191 3.52 7.02 -17.13
CA GLY A 191 3.39 7.27 -15.68
C GLY A 191 1.93 7.25 -15.21
N LYS A 192 1.67 6.61 -14.09
CA LYS A 192 0.36 6.52 -13.41
C LYS A 192 0.55 6.36 -11.93
N ILE A 193 -0.41 6.78 -11.11
CA ILE A 193 -0.42 6.48 -9.68
C ILE A 193 -1.30 5.27 -9.45
N ALA A 194 -0.72 4.16 -8.99
CA ALA A 194 -1.40 2.89 -8.75
C ALA A 194 -1.52 2.53 -7.26
N SER A 195 -0.82 3.24 -6.36
CA SER A 195 -0.88 3.05 -4.91
C SER A 195 -1.77 4.11 -4.25
N ALA A 196 -2.40 3.77 -3.11
CA ALA A 196 -3.09 4.78 -2.31
C ALA A 196 -2.08 5.77 -1.70
N PRO A 197 -2.36 7.07 -1.68
CA PRO A 197 -1.54 8.02 -0.95
C PRO A 197 -1.51 7.72 0.55
N ILE A 198 -0.46 8.15 1.25
CA ILE A 198 -0.35 8.08 2.71
C ILE A 198 -0.21 9.49 3.27
N TYR A 199 -1.16 9.90 4.13
CA TYR A 199 -1.03 11.13 4.92
C TYR A 199 -0.28 10.85 6.23
N VAL A 200 0.74 11.65 6.51
CA VAL A 200 1.47 11.63 7.78
C VAL A 200 2.16 12.97 8.05
N ASN A 201 2.01 13.50 9.26
CA ASN A 201 2.71 14.72 9.73
C ASN A 201 2.62 15.91 8.74
N GLY A 202 1.45 16.17 8.15
CA GLY A 202 1.25 17.26 7.18
C GLY A 202 1.87 17.02 5.81
N MET A 203 2.34 15.80 5.53
CA MET A 203 2.83 15.37 4.24
C MET A 203 1.92 14.32 3.62
N VAL A 204 1.94 14.22 2.30
CA VAL A 204 1.33 13.14 1.54
C VAL A 204 2.43 12.43 0.74
N LEU A 205 2.57 11.12 0.98
CA LEU A 205 3.49 10.27 0.25
C LEU A 205 2.73 9.51 -0.83
N THR A 206 3.30 9.43 -2.02
CA THR A 206 2.82 8.60 -3.12
C THR A 206 3.98 8.28 -4.05
N GLY A 207 3.82 7.27 -4.86
CA GLY A 207 4.77 6.94 -5.91
C GLY A 207 4.05 6.64 -7.21
N ASP A 208 4.80 6.46 -8.26
CA ASP A 208 4.27 6.12 -9.56
C ASP A 208 4.55 4.66 -9.95
N ALA A 209 3.73 4.17 -10.85
CA ALA A 209 3.86 2.88 -11.49
C ALA A 209 4.01 3.09 -13.00
N ALA A 210 5.10 2.61 -13.54
CA ALA A 210 5.39 2.72 -14.96
C ALA A 210 5.93 1.41 -15.53
N GLY A 211 6.05 0.39 -14.69
CA GLY A 211 6.80 -0.83 -14.95
C GLY A 211 6.42 -1.52 -16.24
N ASP A 212 5.23 -2.05 -16.36
CA ASP A 212 4.90 -3.00 -17.42
C ASP A 212 4.75 -2.40 -18.84
N ASN A 213 4.82 -1.09 -18.97
CA ASN A 213 4.58 -0.43 -20.25
C ASN A 213 5.80 0.34 -20.80
N GLY A 214 6.92 0.32 -20.06
CA GLY A 214 8.13 1.05 -20.44
C GLY A 214 7.96 2.57 -20.46
N GLY A 215 9.04 3.31 -20.56
CA GLY A 215 9.04 4.75 -20.81
C GLY A 215 9.21 5.64 -19.60
N ASN A 216 9.16 5.09 -18.36
CA ASN A 216 9.42 5.86 -17.14
C ASN A 216 10.10 5.03 -16.07
N SER A 217 10.98 5.65 -15.29
CA SER A 217 11.52 5.08 -14.05
C SER A 217 10.65 5.53 -12.90
N ALA A 218 10.13 4.59 -12.13
CA ALA A 218 9.25 4.91 -11.02
C ALA A 218 9.96 5.70 -9.92
N THR A 219 9.19 6.50 -9.19
CA THR A 219 9.66 7.35 -8.11
C THR A 219 8.78 7.23 -6.87
N MET A 220 9.38 7.41 -5.70
CA MET A 220 8.68 7.69 -4.45
C MET A 220 8.82 9.17 -4.14
N GLN A 221 7.72 9.84 -3.81
CA GLN A 221 7.70 11.29 -3.60
C GLN A 221 6.89 11.66 -2.36
N ALA A 222 7.22 12.80 -1.76
CA ALA A 222 6.44 13.42 -0.71
C ALA A 222 6.05 14.84 -1.10
N PHE A 223 4.85 15.24 -0.69
CA PHE A 223 4.25 16.53 -0.97
C PHE A 223 3.74 17.16 0.32
N ALA A 224 3.79 18.48 0.42
CA ALA A 224 3.11 19.21 1.48
C ALA A 224 1.60 19.05 1.32
N ALA A 225 0.92 18.52 2.34
CA ALA A 225 -0.51 18.25 2.29
C ALA A 225 -1.36 19.51 2.05
N SER A 226 -0.89 20.67 2.53
CA SER A 226 -1.63 21.94 2.45
C SER A 226 -1.70 22.54 1.04
N ASN A 227 -0.72 22.28 0.16
CA ASN A 227 -0.63 22.98 -1.12
C ASN A 227 -0.04 22.16 -2.28
N GLY A 228 0.24 20.86 -2.08
CA GLY A 228 0.75 19.98 -3.12
C GLY A 228 2.20 20.25 -3.57
N ARG A 229 2.94 21.12 -2.86
CA ARG A 229 4.35 21.37 -3.19
C ARG A 229 5.18 20.13 -2.90
N ARG A 230 5.93 19.63 -3.90
CA ARG A 230 6.83 18.49 -3.73
C ARG A 230 7.95 18.84 -2.74
N LEU A 231 8.13 17.99 -1.74
CA LEU A 231 9.15 18.13 -0.68
C LEU A 231 10.42 17.39 -1.08
N TRP A 232 10.28 16.16 -1.57
CA TRP A 232 11.38 15.35 -2.08
C TRP A 232 10.87 14.33 -3.10
N SER A 233 11.81 13.78 -3.88
CA SER A 233 11.61 12.68 -4.82
C SER A 233 12.82 11.76 -4.79
N TRP A 234 12.59 10.46 -4.81
CA TRP A 234 13.62 9.43 -4.92
C TRP A 234 13.26 8.47 -6.07
N SER A 235 14.22 8.20 -6.95
CA SER A 235 14.03 7.29 -8.08
C SER A 235 14.33 5.85 -7.69
N MET A 236 13.43 4.92 -8.05
CA MET A 236 13.65 3.48 -7.87
C MET A 236 14.81 2.98 -8.72
N ILE A 237 15.02 3.62 -9.86
CA ILE A 237 16.14 3.33 -10.76
C ILE A 237 17.17 4.44 -10.58
N PRO A 238 18.40 4.11 -10.15
CA PRO A 238 19.41 5.12 -9.88
C PRO A 238 19.88 5.80 -11.17
N GLN A 239 20.03 7.11 -11.12
CA GLN A 239 20.62 7.89 -12.19
C GLN A 239 22.10 7.53 -12.36
N ALA A 240 22.65 7.78 -13.56
CA ALA A 240 24.05 7.53 -13.84
C ALA A 240 24.97 8.20 -12.81
N GLY A 241 25.90 7.42 -12.24
CA GLY A 241 26.81 7.87 -11.18
C GLY A 241 26.27 7.78 -9.76
N ALA A 242 24.96 7.61 -9.55
CA ALA A 242 24.38 7.39 -8.22
C ALA A 242 24.69 5.97 -7.69
N PRO A 243 24.62 5.75 -6.37
CA PRO A 243 24.73 4.40 -5.80
C PRO A 243 23.73 3.45 -6.44
N GLY A 244 24.19 2.25 -6.83
CA GLY A 244 23.37 1.25 -7.54
C GLY A 244 23.37 1.38 -9.06
N SER A 245 23.77 2.52 -9.64
CA SER A 245 23.72 2.71 -11.11
C SER A 245 24.59 1.73 -11.92
N LYS A 246 25.65 1.20 -11.33
CA LYS A 246 26.53 0.20 -11.97
C LYS A 246 25.89 -1.19 -12.10
N THR A 247 24.76 -1.43 -11.44
CA THR A 247 23.97 -2.66 -11.58
C THR A 247 23.08 -2.67 -12.83
N TRP A 248 23.08 -1.57 -13.57
CA TRP A 248 22.41 -1.39 -14.84
C TRP A 248 23.40 -1.22 -15.95
N SER A 249 23.13 -1.83 -17.11
CA SER A 249 23.95 -1.64 -18.32
C SER A 249 23.41 -0.48 -19.12
N ALA A 250 24.31 0.40 -19.57
CA ALA A 250 23.99 1.43 -20.55
C ALA A 250 23.69 0.85 -21.95
N ASN A 251 24.13 -0.39 -22.19
CA ASN A 251 24.06 -1.07 -23.50
C ASN A 251 23.18 -2.32 -23.43
N SER A 252 22.03 -2.26 -22.76
CA SER A 252 21.06 -3.35 -22.79
C SER A 252 20.57 -3.60 -24.22
N ILE A 253 20.39 -4.88 -24.58
CA ILE A 253 19.91 -5.26 -25.91
C ILE A 253 18.59 -4.55 -26.22
N GLY A 254 18.55 -3.85 -27.38
CA GLY A 254 17.36 -3.12 -27.83
C GLY A 254 17.12 -1.75 -27.19
N TYR A 255 17.94 -1.32 -26.21
CA TYR A 255 17.80 -0.02 -25.53
C TYR A 255 19.15 0.68 -25.39
N THR A 256 19.20 1.93 -25.79
CA THR A 256 20.42 2.77 -25.70
C THR A 256 20.65 3.33 -24.30
N ASN A 257 19.63 3.31 -23.44
CA ASN A 257 19.71 3.85 -22.08
C ASN A 257 18.72 3.16 -21.12
N SER A 258 19.13 2.06 -20.50
CA SER A 258 18.34 1.28 -19.53
C SER A 258 18.00 2.08 -18.26
N LEU A 259 18.76 3.11 -17.92
CA LEU A 259 18.49 3.97 -16.77
C LEU A 259 17.26 4.88 -16.97
N LEU A 260 16.82 5.10 -18.23
CA LEU A 260 15.59 5.85 -18.51
C LEU A 260 14.32 4.99 -18.47
N TYR A 261 14.45 3.68 -18.62
CA TYR A 261 13.33 2.76 -18.78
C TYR A 261 13.43 1.59 -17.79
N GLY A 262 13.77 1.88 -16.56
CA GLY A 262 14.15 0.86 -15.61
C GLY A 262 13.00 0.18 -14.85
N GLY A 263 11.76 0.67 -14.93
CA GLY A 263 10.61 0.12 -14.17
C GLY A 263 10.64 0.47 -12.70
N GLY A 264 10.54 -0.52 -11.81
CA GLY A 264 10.58 -0.35 -10.37
C GLY A 264 9.28 0.20 -9.78
N SER A 265 8.13 -0.08 -10.40
CA SER A 265 6.82 0.44 -10.03
C SER A 265 6.50 0.35 -8.55
N LEU A 266 5.83 1.36 -8.01
CA LEU A 266 5.21 1.33 -6.69
C LEU A 266 3.76 0.86 -6.82
N TRP A 267 3.51 -0.42 -6.56
CA TRP A 267 2.17 -0.99 -6.62
C TRP A 267 1.37 -0.76 -5.33
N GLU A 268 2.04 -0.63 -4.20
CA GLU A 268 1.43 -0.49 -2.89
C GLU A 268 2.04 0.66 -2.09
N SER A 269 1.29 1.14 -1.11
CA SER A 269 1.68 2.30 -0.31
C SER A 269 2.79 1.96 0.69
N PRO A 270 3.63 2.92 1.07
CA PRO A 270 4.62 2.72 2.12
C PRO A 270 3.97 2.53 3.49
N ILE A 271 4.59 1.70 4.33
CA ILE A 271 4.37 1.67 5.77
C ILE A 271 5.36 2.61 6.45
N ILE A 272 4.93 3.22 7.56
CA ILE A 272 5.69 4.29 8.19
C ILE A 272 6.18 3.88 9.59
N ASP A 273 7.44 4.17 9.88
CA ASP A 273 8.00 4.16 11.23
C ASP A 273 8.34 5.59 11.66
N THR A 274 7.42 6.24 12.34
CA THR A 274 7.61 7.62 12.78
C THR A 274 8.65 7.76 13.89
N LYS A 275 8.93 6.68 14.64
CA LYS A 275 9.98 6.67 15.67
C LYS A 275 11.38 6.73 15.08
N ARG A 276 11.56 6.15 13.87
CA ARG A 276 12.84 6.08 13.15
C ARG A 276 12.86 6.99 11.93
N ASN A 277 11.76 7.68 11.67
CA ASN A 277 11.56 8.53 10.49
C ASN A 277 11.79 7.75 9.19
N LEU A 278 11.16 6.56 9.05
CA LEU A 278 11.28 5.72 7.87
C LEU A 278 9.95 5.60 7.13
N ALA A 279 10.02 5.69 5.80
CA ALA A 279 9.02 5.20 4.87
C ALA A 279 9.57 3.91 4.24
N ILE A 280 8.87 2.78 4.40
CA ILE A 280 9.34 1.46 3.96
C ILE A 280 8.32 0.91 2.98
N PHE A 281 8.78 0.42 1.82
CA PHE A 281 7.92 -0.05 0.74
C PHE A 281 8.63 -1.11 -0.11
N GLY A 282 7.83 -1.88 -0.86
CA GLY A 282 8.31 -2.79 -1.90
C GLY A 282 8.36 -2.12 -3.25
N THR A 283 9.32 -2.49 -4.09
CA THR A 283 9.45 -2.04 -5.48
C THR A 283 9.11 -3.17 -6.45
N GLY A 284 8.68 -2.80 -7.64
CA GLY A 284 8.36 -3.73 -8.72
C GLY A 284 9.56 -4.12 -9.56
N ASN A 285 9.27 -4.90 -10.58
CA ASN A 285 10.21 -5.48 -11.52
C ASN A 285 10.99 -4.43 -12.32
N PRO A 286 12.17 -4.81 -12.87
CA PRO A 286 12.88 -3.98 -13.84
C PRO A 286 12.21 -4.03 -15.21
N GLU A 287 12.39 -2.98 -16.01
CA GLU A 287 11.95 -2.86 -17.40
C GLU A 287 13.12 -2.45 -18.31
N PRO A 288 13.08 -2.85 -19.58
CA PRO A 288 12.17 -3.81 -20.22
C PRO A 288 12.52 -5.27 -19.88
N TRP A 289 11.57 -6.15 -20.02
CA TRP A 289 11.60 -7.54 -19.55
C TRP A 289 12.85 -8.37 -19.94
N ASN A 290 13.45 -8.13 -21.09
CA ASN A 290 14.54 -8.95 -21.63
C ASN A 290 15.82 -8.19 -21.94
N SER A 291 15.93 -6.93 -21.56
CA SER A 291 17.01 -6.04 -22.02
C SER A 291 17.67 -5.23 -20.91
N ARG A 292 17.76 -5.79 -19.70
CA ARG A 292 18.18 -5.08 -18.48
C ARG A 292 19.68 -5.02 -18.26
N GLY A 293 20.44 -5.70 -19.11
CA GLY A 293 21.87 -5.83 -18.95
C GLY A 293 22.26 -6.91 -17.91
N PRO A 294 23.54 -7.08 -17.60
CA PRO A 294 24.04 -8.20 -16.82
C PRO A 294 24.02 -7.99 -15.30
N GLY A 295 23.61 -6.85 -14.79
CA GLY A 295 23.62 -6.53 -13.36
C GLY A 295 22.39 -7.00 -12.61
N ASP A 296 22.36 -6.86 -11.28
CA ASP A 296 21.25 -7.23 -10.41
C ASP A 296 20.09 -6.22 -10.38
N ASN A 297 20.21 -5.11 -11.12
CA ASN A 297 19.16 -4.11 -11.37
C ASN A 297 18.60 -3.43 -10.10
N LEU A 298 19.48 -2.86 -9.27
CA LEU A 298 19.05 -2.10 -8.10
C LEU A 298 18.28 -0.82 -8.51
N TYR A 299 17.14 -0.51 -7.83
CA TYR A 299 16.56 -1.09 -6.62
C TYR A 299 15.21 -1.75 -6.95
N THR A 300 15.12 -2.49 -8.04
CA THR A 300 13.92 -3.28 -8.35
C THR A 300 13.80 -4.47 -7.45
N ASP A 301 12.60 -5.01 -7.30
CA ASP A 301 12.27 -6.19 -6.48
C ASP A 301 12.88 -6.12 -5.07
N SER A 302 12.84 -4.93 -4.48
CA SER A 302 13.53 -4.62 -3.24
C SER A 302 12.59 -4.08 -2.17
N ILE A 303 12.87 -4.40 -0.92
CA ILE A 303 12.34 -3.69 0.23
C ILE A 303 13.24 -2.49 0.45
N VAL A 304 12.68 -1.29 0.37
CA VAL A 304 13.42 -0.03 0.46
C VAL A 304 12.94 0.77 1.65
N ALA A 305 13.87 1.34 2.41
CA ALA A 305 13.59 2.30 3.47
C ALA A 305 14.23 3.65 3.16
N LEU A 306 13.40 4.67 3.06
CA LEU A 306 13.84 6.06 2.91
C LEU A 306 13.62 6.83 4.20
N ASN A 307 14.44 7.85 4.41
CA ASN A 307 14.14 8.84 5.44
C ASN A 307 12.84 9.59 5.07
N LEU A 308 11.87 9.56 5.97
CA LEU A 308 10.52 10.08 5.76
C LEU A 308 10.49 11.57 5.35
N TYR A 309 11.43 12.37 5.84
CA TYR A 309 11.44 13.82 5.64
C TYR A 309 12.37 14.29 4.52
N THR A 310 13.39 13.49 4.18
CA THR A 310 14.40 13.90 3.18
C THR A 310 14.36 13.07 1.91
N GLY A 311 13.68 11.91 1.92
CA GLY A 311 13.69 10.97 0.80
C GLY A 311 15.03 10.27 0.58
N GLN A 312 16.02 10.44 1.47
CA GLN A 312 17.32 9.78 1.34
C GLN A 312 17.19 8.29 1.66
N LEU A 313 17.87 7.45 0.87
CA LEU A 313 17.96 6.02 1.10
C LEU A 313 18.68 5.74 2.43
N VAL A 314 18.03 4.96 3.31
CA VAL A 314 18.61 4.51 4.59
C VAL A 314 19.14 3.09 4.46
N TRP A 315 18.34 2.19 3.92
CA TRP A 315 18.72 0.81 3.60
C TRP A 315 17.80 0.22 2.53
N TYR A 316 18.26 -0.86 1.93
CA TYR A 316 17.45 -1.71 1.05
C TYR A 316 17.79 -3.18 1.25
N TYR A 317 16.91 -4.04 0.81
CA TYR A 317 17.11 -5.48 0.70
C TYR A 317 16.44 -5.97 -0.58
N GLN A 318 17.22 -6.45 -1.55
CA GLN A 318 16.69 -6.99 -2.79
C GLN A 318 16.22 -8.42 -2.57
N THR A 319 14.98 -8.72 -2.95
CA THR A 319 14.34 -10.04 -2.73
C THR A 319 14.40 -10.94 -3.95
N THR A 320 14.69 -10.37 -5.13
CA THR A 320 14.95 -11.08 -6.37
C THR A 320 16.01 -10.30 -7.17
N HIS A 321 17.13 -10.96 -7.46
CA HIS A 321 18.18 -10.36 -8.28
C HIS A 321 17.85 -10.52 -9.74
N HIS A 322 18.02 -9.47 -10.54
CA HIS A 322 17.87 -9.49 -12.00
C HIS A 322 16.60 -10.22 -12.44
N ASP A 323 15.47 -9.72 -11.97
CA ASP A 323 14.18 -10.37 -12.17
C ASP A 323 13.83 -10.52 -13.65
N LEU A 324 13.50 -11.75 -14.05
CA LEU A 324 13.06 -12.13 -15.40
C LEU A 324 11.58 -12.55 -15.43
N TRP A 325 10.89 -12.57 -14.27
CA TRP A 325 9.64 -13.29 -14.08
C TRP A 325 8.52 -12.49 -13.43
N ASP A 326 8.70 -11.17 -13.26
CA ASP A 326 7.70 -10.32 -12.60
C ASP A 326 7.55 -10.65 -11.10
N SER A 327 8.66 -10.56 -10.39
CA SER A 327 8.77 -10.97 -8.97
C SER A 327 8.39 -9.86 -7.98
N ASP A 328 7.73 -8.81 -8.41
CA ASP A 328 7.36 -7.66 -7.59
C ASP A 328 7.13 -7.95 -6.10
N LEU A 329 7.26 -6.92 -5.29
CA LEU A 329 6.77 -6.87 -3.92
C LEU A 329 5.40 -6.14 -3.88
N PRO A 330 4.28 -6.83 -4.20
CA PRO A 330 2.99 -6.20 -4.45
C PRO A 330 2.18 -6.00 -3.16
N ASN A 331 2.82 -5.82 -2.01
CA ASN A 331 2.15 -5.65 -0.72
C ASN A 331 2.77 -4.53 0.10
N ASN A 332 1.99 -3.99 1.06
CA ASN A 332 2.44 -2.90 1.92
C ASN A 332 3.48 -3.34 2.95
N GLY A 333 3.60 -4.64 3.20
CA GLY A 333 4.35 -5.13 4.35
C GLY A 333 3.69 -4.84 5.70
N VAL A 334 4.36 -5.21 6.78
CA VAL A 334 3.89 -5.00 8.14
C VAL A 334 5.04 -4.66 9.08
N ASN A 335 4.88 -3.61 9.91
CA ASN A 335 5.82 -3.22 10.96
C ASN A 335 5.37 -3.77 12.31
N PHE A 336 6.27 -4.44 13.04
CA PHE A 336 6.00 -5.02 14.36
C PHE A 336 7.25 -5.06 15.23
N GLU A 337 7.09 -5.38 16.51
CA GLU A 337 8.19 -5.63 17.43
C GLU A 337 8.19 -7.13 17.76
N GLY A 338 9.37 -7.76 17.74
CA GLY A 338 9.53 -9.19 18.00
C GLY A 338 10.75 -9.49 18.86
N LYS A 339 10.78 -10.70 19.45
CA LYS A 339 11.96 -11.21 20.18
C LYS A 339 12.77 -12.11 19.26
N TRP A 340 14.01 -11.74 19.01
CA TRP A 340 14.90 -12.42 18.06
C TRP A 340 16.20 -12.85 18.72
N LYS A 341 16.73 -14.01 18.33
CA LYS A 341 18.05 -14.43 18.72
C LYS A 341 19.09 -13.63 17.92
N VAL A 342 19.73 -12.66 18.57
CA VAL A 342 20.76 -11.83 17.93
C VAL A 342 22.15 -12.19 18.44
N PRO A 343 23.16 -12.26 17.57
CA PRO A 343 24.53 -12.54 17.98
C PRO A 343 25.11 -11.33 18.74
N VAL A 344 25.56 -11.56 19.95
CA VAL A 344 26.20 -10.54 20.80
C VAL A 344 27.61 -10.99 21.14
N LYS A 345 28.58 -10.12 20.89
CA LYS A 345 29.96 -10.35 21.34
C LYS A 345 30.05 -10.13 22.84
N ALA A 346 30.44 -11.14 23.58
CA ALA A 346 30.67 -11.07 25.02
C ALA A 346 32.13 -11.42 25.34
N LYS A 347 32.73 -10.66 26.26
CA LYS A 347 34.05 -10.99 26.79
C LYS A 347 33.86 -12.02 27.91
N VAL A 348 34.49 -13.18 27.76
CA VAL A 348 34.50 -14.24 28.79
C VAL A 348 35.92 -14.50 29.25
N THR A 349 36.09 -14.66 30.55
CA THR A 349 37.37 -15.03 31.12
C THR A 349 37.47 -16.54 31.14
N VAL A 350 38.44 -17.09 30.44
CA VAL A 350 38.73 -18.53 30.39
C VAL A 350 40.03 -18.85 31.12
N LYS A 351 40.05 -19.94 31.83
CA LYS A 351 41.27 -20.47 32.42
C LYS A 351 42.02 -21.27 31.35
N VAL A 352 43.27 -20.92 31.05
CA VAL A 352 44.10 -21.58 30.04
C VAL A 352 45.37 -22.08 30.72
N ARG A 353 45.74 -23.32 30.47
CA ARG A 353 47.04 -23.86 30.91
C ARG A 353 48.11 -23.42 29.91
N VAL A 354 49.11 -22.70 30.39
CA VAL A 354 50.26 -22.28 29.60
C VAL A 354 51.55 -22.87 30.19
N LYS A 355 52.49 -23.29 29.36
CA LYS A 355 53.78 -23.80 29.79
C LYS A 355 54.75 -22.65 29.98
N VAL A 356 55.19 -22.41 31.22
CA VAL A 356 56.14 -21.34 31.57
C VAL A 356 57.34 -22.01 32.24
N LYS A 357 58.53 -21.86 31.68
CA LYS A 357 59.78 -22.47 32.16
C LYS A 357 59.63 -23.98 32.46
N GLY A 358 59.05 -24.73 31.51
CA GLY A 358 58.85 -26.18 31.61
C GLY A 358 57.68 -26.65 32.50
N LYS A 359 57.06 -25.78 33.31
CA LYS A 359 55.93 -26.11 34.19
C LYS A 359 54.64 -25.53 33.67
N PHE A 360 53.53 -26.25 33.78
CA PHE A 360 52.19 -25.74 33.43
C PHE A 360 51.66 -24.82 34.51
N LYS A 361 51.28 -23.60 34.11
CA LYS A 361 50.54 -22.66 34.97
C LYS A 361 49.17 -22.40 34.36
N THR A 362 48.15 -22.27 35.22
CA THR A 362 46.83 -21.84 34.82
C THR A 362 46.75 -20.30 34.87
N VAL A 363 46.49 -19.68 33.74
CA VAL A 363 46.35 -18.24 33.62
C VAL A 363 44.92 -17.92 33.20
N ARG A 364 44.40 -16.75 33.60
CA ARG A 364 43.13 -16.23 33.13
C ARG A 364 43.38 -15.43 31.85
N LYS A 365 42.69 -15.78 30.76
CA LYS A 365 42.72 -15.01 29.52
C LYS A 365 41.30 -14.57 29.16
N THR A 366 41.14 -13.33 28.72
CA THR A 366 39.89 -12.83 28.20
C THR A 366 39.79 -13.24 26.74
N LYS A 367 38.70 -13.91 26.39
CA LYS A 367 38.32 -14.28 25.02
C LYS A 367 36.99 -13.67 24.66
N THR A 368 36.89 -13.11 23.46
CA THR A 368 35.60 -12.67 22.91
C THR A 368 34.89 -13.90 22.32
N VAL A 369 33.68 -14.14 22.76
CA VAL A 369 32.79 -15.18 22.22
C VAL A 369 31.49 -14.54 21.72
N THR A 370 30.95 -15.11 20.68
CA THR A 370 29.60 -14.72 20.20
C THR A 370 28.57 -15.63 20.88
N ARG A 371 27.58 -15.02 21.49
CA ARG A 371 26.41 -15.71 22.09
C ARG A 371 25.13 -15.17 21.48
N ASN A 372 24.17 -16.04 21.16
CA ASN A 372 22.86 -15.63 20.77
C ASN A 372 22.06 -15.24 22.01
N VAL A 373 21.61 -13.98 22.04
CA VAL A 373 20.79 -13.42 23.12
C VAL A 373 19.45 -13.04 22.54
N LEU A 374 18.38 -13.38 23.26
CA LEU A 374 17.03 -12.98 22.89
C LEU A 374 16.85 -11.48 23.15
N LYS A 375 16.63 -10.69 22.12
CA LYS A 375 16.41 -9.24 22.21
C LYS A 375 15.14 -8.83 21.45
N THR A 376 14.40 -7.90 21.99
CA THR A 376 13.33 -7.25 21.24
C THR A 376 13.96 -6.36 20.16
N ARG A 377 13.54 -6.55 18.91
CA ARG A 377 13.98 -5.77 17.76
C ARG A 377 12.78 -5.28 16.95
N PRO A 378 12.85 -4.08 16.40
CA PRO A 378 11.87 -3.62 15.44
C PRO A 378 12.01 -4.43 14.14
N ALA A 379 10.93 -5.00 13.69
CA ALA A 379 10.88 -5.83 12.51
C ALA A 379 9.94 -5.25 11.46
N THR A 380 10.24 -5.53 10.20
CA THR A 380 9.33 -5.37 9.07
C THR A 380 9.28 -6.68 8.30
N ALA A 381 8.10 -7.03 7.77
CA ALA A 381 7.92 -8.21 6.95
C ALA A 381 7.24 -7.85 5.64
N PHE A 382 7.74 -8.44 4.55
CA PHE A 382 7.18 -8.34 3.20
C PHE A 382 7.13 -9.73 2.57
N VAL A 383 6.19 -9.91 1.64
CA VAL A 383 6.03 -11.13 0.86
C VAL A 383 6.19 -10.80 -0.61
N ASN A 384 7.01 -11.56 -1.35
CA ASN A 384 7.10 -11.41 -2.80
C ASN A 384 6.04 -12.29 -3.53
N LYS A 385 5.97 -12.20 -4.85
CA LYS A 385 5.00 -12.97 -5.66
C LYS A 385 5.20 -14.49 -5.56
N TYR A 386 6.34 -14.98 -5.09
CA TYR A 386 6.58 -16.41 -4.85
C TYR A 386 6.01 -16.89 -3.50
N GLY A 387 5.43 -16.01 -2.69
CA GLY A 387 4.97 -16.32 -1.34
C GLY A 387 6.08 -16.34 -0.30
N TRP A 388 7.30 -15.98 -0.64
CA TRP A 388 8.42 -15.92 0.29
C TRP A 388 8.32 -14.70 1.19
N THR A 389 8.46 -14.95 2.49
CA THR A 389 8.37 -13.90 3.50
C THR A 389 9.77 -13.48 3.97
N PHE A 390 10.09 -12.22 3.80
CA PHE A 390 11.33 -11.59 4.24
C PHE A 390 11.09 -10.80 5.50
N VAL A 391 11.73 -11.19 6.61
CA VAL A 391 11.62 -10.50 7.90
C VAL A 391 12.95 -9.83 8.21
N LEU A 392 12.94 -8.50 8.20
CA LEU A 392 14.12 -7.67 8.33
C LEU A 392 14.08 -6.82 9.59
N ASP A 393 15.25 -6.54 10.15
CA ASP A 393 15.44 -5.53 11.17
C ASP A 393 15.17 -4.15 10.57
N ARG A 394 14.19 -3.45 11.11
CA ARG A 394 13.69 -2.19 10.56
C ARG A 394 14.69 -1.02 10.66
N GLU A 395 15.68 -1.13 11.56
CA GLU A 395 16.72 -0.12 11.69
C GLU A 395 17.82 -0.29 10.64
N THR A 396 18.09 -1.52 10.22
CA THR A 396 19.30 -1.83 9.45
C THR A 396 19.06 -2.53 8.12
N GLY A 397 17.82 -2.96 7.84
CA GLY A 397 17.48 -3.78 6.68
C GLY A 397 18.07 -5.21 6.72
N LYS A 398 18.74 -5.62 7.81
CA LYS A 398 19.35 -6.94 7.90
C LYS A 398 18.32 -8.01 8.23
N PRO A 399 18.44 -9.22 7.65
CA PRO A 399 17.56 -10.33 7.96
C PRO A 399 17.54 -10.67 9.46
N LEU A 400 16.34 -10.80 10.03
CA LEU A 400 16.10 -11.32 11.38
C LEU A 400 15.85 -12.83 11.38
N LEU A 401 15.42 -13.35 10.24
CA LEU A 401 15.30 -14.76 9.96
C LEU A 401 16.34 -15.16 8.90
N PRO A 402 16.81 -16.42 8.90
CA PRO A 402 17.83 -16.84 7.97
C PRO A 402 17.37 -16.72 6.51
N ILE A 403 18.18 -16.06 5.69
CA ILE A 403 18.06 -16.00 4.23
C ILE A 403 19.41 -16.45 3.68
N LYS A 404 19.42 -17.29 2.66
CA LYS A 404 20.63 -17.77 2.00
C LYS A 404 20.62 -17.45 0.53
N GLU A 405 21.76 -17.05 0.00
CA GLU A 405 22.01 -17.05 -1.44
C GLU A 405 22.09 -18.50 -1.93
N VAL A 406 21.14 -18.90 -2.76
CA VAL A 406 21.03 -20.24 -3.32
C VAL A 406 21.30 -20.17 -4.82
N LYS A 407 22.15 -21.06 -5.33
CA LYS A 407 22.36 -21.19 -6.77
C LYS A 407 21.08 -21.61 -7.46
N VAL A 408 20.75 -20.94 -8.55
CA VAL A 408 19.57 -21.25 -9.36
C VAL A 408 19.95 -21.68 -10.77
N PRO A 409 19.09 -22.45 -11.46
CA PRO A 409 19.28 -22.80 -12.86
C PRO A 409 19.45 -21.53 -13.71
N GLN A 410 20.35 -21.60 -14.69
CA GLN A 410 20.59 -20.50 -15.61
C GLN A 410 19.73 -20.66 -16.86
N SER A 411 19.30 -19.56 -17.45
CA SER A 411 18.56 -19.58 -18.70
C SER A 411 19.44 -20.15 -19.82
N SER A 412 18.85 -21.03 -20.63
CA SER A 412 19.48 -21.50 -21.89
C SER A 412 19.01 -20.69 -23.11
N ALA A 413 18.10 -19.70 -22.91
CA ALA A 413 17.62 -18.88 -23.99
C ALA A 413 18.72 -17.92 -24.48
N PRO A 414 18.89 -17.71 -25.79
CA PRO A 414 19.81 -16.73 -26.33
C PRO A 414 19.51 -15.33 -25.76
N ASP A 415 20.54 -14.58 -25.44
CA ASP A 415 20.48 -13.18 -25.00
C ASP A 415 19.74 -12.95 -23.66
N VAL A 416 19.45 -14.01 -22.88
CA VAL A 416 18.86 -13.92 -21.55
C VAL A 416 19.92 -14.25 -20.51
N ASN A 417 20.31 -13.25 -19.74
CA ASN A 417 21.25 -13.40 -18.63
C ASN A 417 20.49 -13.63 -17.32
N SER A 418 20.61 -14.82 -16.73
CA SER A 418 20.08 -15.09 -15.41
C SER A 418 21.08 -14.70 -14.33
N TRP A 419 20.59 -14.23 -13.17
CA TRP A 419 21.47 -14.06 -12.01
C TRP A 419 21.82 -15.42 -11.40
N PRO A 420 23.07 -15.64 -10.99
CA PRO A 420 23.52 -16.99 -10.60
C PRO A 420 22.97 -17.50 -9.28
N THR A 421 22.50 -16.60 -8.40
CA THR A 421 21.93 -16.94 -7.09
C THR A 421 20.68 -16.12 -6.80
N GLN A 422 19.85 -16.60 -5.87
CA GLN A 422 18.70 -15.85 -5.36
C GLN A 422 18.64 -15.94 -3.82
N PRO A 423 18.14 -14.89 -3.13
CA PRO A 423 18.02 -14.84 -1.68
C PRO A 423 16.80 -15.61 -1.21
N VAL A 424 16.98 -16.87 -0.81
CA VAL A 424 15.91 -17.78 -0.40
C VAL A 424 15.74 -17.78 1.12
N PRO A 425 14.58 -17.38 1.67
CA PRO A 425 14.26 -17.54 3.08
C PRO A 425 14.33 -19.00 3.50
N GLN A 426 14.89 -19.27 4.69
CA GLN A 426 15.14 -20.62 5.20
C GLN A 426 14.10 -21.05 6.24
N VAL A 427 12.95 -20.42 6.26
CA VAL A 427 11.83 -20.71 7.15
C VAL A 427 10.54 -20.63 6.36
N ASP A 428 9.71 -21.64 6.53
CA ASP A 428 8.42 -21.72 5.87
C ASP A 428 7.42 -20.87 6.62
N PHE A 429 6.92 -19.82 5.99
CA PHE A 429 5.96 -18.90 6.61
C PHE A 429 4.56 -19.02 6.08
N VAL A 430 4.41 -19.37 4.83
CA VAL A 430 3.12 -19.22 4.15
C VAL A 430 2.80 -20.48 3.45
N THR A 431 2.85 -21.50 3.63
CA THR A 431 2.53 -22.74 2.90
C THR A 431 3.79 -23.43 2.44
N ASP A 432 3.87 -24.64 2.82
CA ASP A 432 4.89 -25.57 2.35
C ASP A 432 4.84 -25.73 0.83
N ASP A 433 3.79 -25.18 0.21
CA ASP A 433 3.63 -25.35 -1.22
C ASP A 433 2.69 -24.32 -1.84
N PRO A 434 3.22 -23.26 -2.45
CA PRO A 434 2.45 -22.52 -3.43
C PRO A 434 2.14 -23.36 -4.68
N ILE A 435 2.74 -24.52 -4.81
CA ILE A 435 2.49 -25.52 -5.83
C ILE A 435 1.62 -26.57 -5.19
N ALA A 436 0.43 -26.77 -5.70
CA ALA A 436 -0.48 -27.81 -5.23
C ALA A 436 0.28 -29.13 -5.05
N THR A 437 0.30 -29.63 -3.83
CA THR A 437 0.92 -30.92 -3.45
C THR A 437 0.24 -32.11 -4.12
N ASP A 438 -0.86 -31.89 -4.83
CA ASP A 438 -1.61 -32.88 -5.62
C ASP A 438 -0.90 -33.28 -6.93
N GLY A 439 0.26 -32.72 -7.23
CA GLY A 439 1.00 -32.98 -8.45
C GLY A 439 0.39 -32.36 -9.71
N THR A 440 -0.65 -31.54 -9.58
CA THR A 440 -1.29 -30.91 -10.75
C THR A 440 -0.50 -29.71 -11.28
N GLY A 441 0.52 -29.26 -10.56
CA GLY A 441 1.35 -28.10 -10.95
C GLY A 441 0.58 -26.78 -11.05
N ARG A 442 -0.63 -26.72 -10.51
CA ARG A 442 -1.44 -25.52 -10.53
C ARG A 442 -1.10 -24.65 -9.33
N ASN A 443 -0.35 -23.60 -9.56
CA ASN A 443 -0.26 -22.51 -8.61
C ASN A 443 -1.19 -21.37 -9.04
N CYS A 444 -1.42 -20.42 -8.15
CA CYS A 444 -2.32 -19.29 -8.40
C CYS A 444 -1.84 -18.32 -9.49
N THR A 445 -0.64 -18.51 -10.05
CA THR A 445 -0.01 -17.56 -10.96
C THR A 445 0.02 -18.03 -12.40
N ASP A 446 0.34 -19.27 -12.65
CA ASP A 446 0.17 -20.01 -13.90
C ASP A 446 0.73 -21.42 -13.68
N GLY A 447 0.15 -22.42 -14.28
CA GLY A 447 0.46 -23.83 -14.04
C GLY A 447 1.87 -24.29 -14.45
N ASN A 448 2.80 -23.38 -14.78
CA ASN A 448 4.11 -23.72 -15.30
C ASN A 448 5.32 -23.20 -14.49
N ARG A 449 5.07 -22.45 -13.42
CA ARG A 449 6.18 -21.97 -12.59
C ARG A 449 6.58 -23.04 -11.59
N THR A 450 7.46 -23.90 -12.00
CA THR A 450 8.19 -24.76 -11.07
C THR A 450 9.25 -23.95 -10.33
N GLN A 451 9.64 -24.37 -9.14
CA GLN A 451 10.76 -23.77 -8.40
C GLN A 451 12.08 -23.77 -9.19
N THR A 452 12.12 -24.40 -10.33
CA THR A 452 13.27 -24.47 -11.25
C THR A 452 13.34 -23.30 -12.23
N ASN A 453 12.37 -22.40 -12.21
CA ASN A 453 12.29 -21.25 -13.12
C ASN A 453 12.87 -19.95 -12.54
N PHE A 454 13.79 -20.03 -11.61
CA PHE A 454 14.61 -18.91 -11.16
C PHE A 454 15.77 -18.63 -12.10
#